data_d8a0a46c7d430eda7b6e76bc234f9a53
#
_entry.id   d8a0a46c7d430eda7b6e76bc234f9a53
#
_cell.length_a   1.000
_cell.length_b   1.000
_cell.length_c   1.000
_cell.angle_alpha   90.00
_cell.angle_beta   90.00
_cell.angle_gamma   90.00
#
_symmetry.space_group_name_H-M   'P 1'
#
loop_
_entity.id
_entity.type
_entity.pdbx_description
1 polymer ?
#
loop_
_entity_poly.entity_id
_entity_poly.type
_entity_poly.pdbx_seq_one_letter_code
_entity_poly.pdbx_strand_id
1 'polypeptide(L)'
;IRELEETSYVMFLRPRRFGKSLLVSMLQCYYDVHYADRFDELFGGLAIHDDPTPEQGKYLILDFNFTGVEKQVGLVQDSFNDYCSVRIDKFARDHAARLPPGTAEDILKTPSCNAKLARLATHLKGSDVRFMVLIDEYDNFTNTILAENGVEAYNALCHGEGFFKQFFNELKLATTGSDAPVTRLFITGVTPITLDDVTSGFNIAANLSMQPSFSDFLGFTHDDLRAMLAHYRKAAGFAFGEDAVFRTLVAWYDHYRFAADAHEVCNTTLVLAFMRYFLQERRVPEHLVDKNLRTDYAKIRYLVTVNRRINGNYHRLEEIIAEKGCTARIEDSFQARELTKGDNFVSLLFYFGLLAIERKTTGRVRLGIPNLTVQEFINDFIPRAYDDVYGIDSRVYDIANGLYDFSADGDWHKAIDAVSKSVDEYFKVRDAVEGERVVQTAMCSLLKVAHGPYIVDHEIEASRGFVDISLAPQLERYPE
;
A
#
# COMPACT_ATOMS: atom_id res chain seq x y z
N ILE A 1 -17.76 -4.81 11.54
CA ILE A 1 -17.89 -4.26 12.91
C ILE A 1 -17.84 -5.40 13.92
N ARG A 2 -18.78 -6.37 13.91
CA ARG A 2 -18.85 -7.44 14.92
C ARG A 2 -17.55 -8.22 15.05
N GLU A 3 -16.97 -8.65 13.94
CA GLU A 3 -15.68 -9.36 13.94
C GLU A 3 -14.53 -8.49 14.49
N LEU A 4 -14.54 -7.17 14.20
CA LEU A 4 -13.58 -6.25 14.81
C LEU A 4 -13.78 -6.13 16.34
N GLU A 5 -14.99 -6.29 16.84
CA GLU A 5 -15.29 -6.22 18.25
C GLU A 5 -14.84 -7.45 19.05
N GLU A 6 -14.62 -8.59 18.39
CA GLU A 6 -14.05 -9.80 19.00
C GLU A 6 -12.58 -9.60 19.43
N THR A 7 -11.89 -8.62 18.84
CA THR A 7 -10.49 -8.31 19.13
C THR A 7 -10.35 -6.87 19.62
N SER A 8 -9.89 -6.70 20.86
CA SER A 8 -9.76 -5.35 21.46
C SER A 8 -8.70 -4.49 20.78
N TYR A 9 -7.60 -5.09 20.34
CA TYR A 9 -6.45 -4.39 19.77
C TYR A 9 -6.12 -4.97 18.40
N VAL A 10 -6.33 -4.18 17.36
CA VAL A 10 -6.27 -4.61 15.96
C VAL A 10 -5.21 -3.83 15.18
N MET A 11 -4.42 -4.55 14.41
CA MET A 11 -3.64 -4.02 13.29
C MET A 11 -4.22 -4.52 11.98
N PHE A 12 -4.44 -3.59 11.03
CA PHE A 12 -4.97 -3.91 9.72
C PHE A 12 -4.22 -3.17 8.61
N LEU A 13 -3.47 -3.91 7.82
CA LEU A 13 -2.62 -3.38 6.76
C LEU A 13 -3.24 -3.66 5.38
N ARG A 14 -3.18 -2.65 4.52
CA ARG A 14 -3.53 -2.77 3.10
C ARG A 14 -2.62 -1.88 2.26
N PRO A 15 -2.39 -2.22 1.01
CA PRO A 15 -1.73 -1.33 0.08
C PRO A 15 -2.39 0.05 0.06
N ARG A 16 -1.71 1.03 -0.50
CA ARG A 16 -2.28 2.37 -0.66
C ARG A 16 -3.56 2.33 -1.51
N ARG A 17 -4.49 3.27 -1.20
CA ARG A 17 -5.72 3.52 -1.97
C ARG A 17 -6.81 2.46 -1.87
N PHE A 18 -6.70 1.55 -0.91
CA PHE A 18 -7.77 0.60 -0.58
C PHE A 18 -8.88 1.17 0.30
N GLY A 19 -8.81 2.43 0.74
CA GLY A 19 -9.85 3.05 1.56
C GLY A 19 -9.61 2.98 3.08
N LYS A 20 -8.37 2.72 3.54
CA LYS A 20 -8.02 2.65 4.98
C LYS A 20 -8.48 3.86 5.79
N SER A 21 -8.18 5.07 5.32
CA SER A 21 -8.56 6.31 6.02
C SER A 21 -10.07 6.51 6.06
N LEU A 22 -10.80 6.07 5.02
CA LEU A 22 -12.26 6.06 5.04
C LEU A 22 -12.78 5.10 6.11
N LEU A 23 -12.22 3.89 6.21
CA LEU A 23 -12.55 2.93 7.25
C LEU A 23 -12.32 3.54 8.65
N VAL A 24 -11.16 4.17 8.90
CA VAL A 24 -10.87 4.83 10.18
C VAL A 24 -11.93 5.90 10.49
N SER A 25 -12.33 6.71 9.51
CA SER A 25 -13.40 7.70 9.68
C SER A 25 -14.74 7.04 9.96
N MET A 26 -15.08 5.92 9.32
CA MET A 26 -16.30 5.17 9.59
C MET A 26 -16.30 4.57 10.99
N LEU A 27 -15.17 4.01 11.46
CA LEU A 27 -15.04 3.50 12.83
C LEU A 27 -15.17 4.63 13.85
N GLN A 28 -14.57 5.80 13.58
CA GLN A 28 -14.76 6.99 14.41
C GLN A 28 -16.22 7.39 14.49
N CYS A 29 -16.90 7.54 13.36
CA CYS A 29 -18.33 7.89 13.34
C CYS A 29 -19.23 6.85 14.04
N TYR A 30 -18.84 5.57 13.99
CA TYR A 30 -19.62 4.50 14.61
C TYR A 30 -19.47 4.45 16.13
N TYR A 31 -18.24 4.59 16.64
CA TYR A 31 -17.95 4.36 18.06
C TYR A 31 -17.95 5.64 18.91
N ASP A 32 -17.68 6.83 18.33
CA ASP A 32 -17.54 8.06 19.09
C ASP A 32 -18.89 8.58 19.60
N VAL A 33 -18.91 8.92 20.88
CA VAL A 33 -20.07 9.53 21.57
C VAL A 33 -20.56 10.81 20.91
N HIS A 34 -19.70 11.54 20.19
CA HIS A 34 -20.05 12.76 19.47
C HIS A 34 -20.96 12.52 18.25
N TYR A 35 -20.94 11.32 17.70
CA TYR A 35 -21.75 10.97 16.53
C TYR A 35 -22.96 10.10 16.88
N ALA A 36 -23.17 9.77 18.17
CA ALA A 36 -24.24 8.89 18.58
C ALA A 36 -25.63 9.36 18.12
N ASP A 37 -25.90 10.68 18.22
CA ASP A 37 -27.18 11.30 17.82
C ASP A 37 -27.34 11.44 16.30
N ARG A 38 -26.28 11.17 15.51
CA ARG A 38 -26.26 11.25 14.04
C ARG A 38 -26.21 9.87 13.40
N PHE A 39 -26.46 8.81 14.14
CA PHE A 39 -26.32 7.45 13.67
C PHE A 39 -27.19 7.16 12.44
N ASP A 40 -28.47 7.56 12.48
CA ASP A 40 -29.41 7.38 11.36
C ASP A 40 -28.97 8.15 10.10
N GLU A 41 -28.41 9.36 10.28
CA GLU A 41 -27.89 10.16 9.16
C GLU A 41 -26.67 9.50 8.50
N LEU A 42 -25.75 8.98 9.31
CA LEU A 42 -24.46 8.49 8.85
C LEU A 42 -24.49 7.04 8.36
N PHE A 43 -25.34 6.21 8.95
CA PHE A 43 -25.39 4.77 8.70
C PHE A 43 -26.71 4.29 8.11
N GLY A 44 -27.70 5.16 7.93
CA GLY A 44 -28.98 4.83 7.33
C GLY A 44 -28.82 4.15 5.96
N GLY A 45 -29.49 3.00 5.78
CA GLY A 45 -29.39 2.19 4.57
C GLY A 45 -28.20 1.22 4.52
N LEU A 46 -27.33 1.21 5.54
CA LEU A 46 -26.28 0.22 5.69
C LEU A 46 -26.72 -0.92 6.60
N ALA A 47 -26.26 -2.14 6.38
CA ALA A 47 -26.63 -3.33 7.16
C ALA A 47 -26.39 -3.16 8.69
N ILE A 48 -25.36 -2.40 9.08
CA ILE A 48 -25.07 -2.15 10.50
C ILE A 48 -26.07 -1.19 11.14
N HIS A 49 -26.83 -0.42 10.36
CA HIS A 49 -27.89 0.45 10.88
C HIS A 49 -29.07 -0.36 11.40
N ASP A 50 -29.45 -1.42 10.68
CA ASP A 50 -30.61 -2.24 11.03
C ASP A 50 -30.36 -3.11 12.26
N ASP A 51 -29.09 -3.44 12.56
CA ASP A 51 -28.70 -4.26 13.71
C ASP A 51 -27.34 -3.77 14.28
N PRO A 52 -27.35 -2.59 14.96
CA PRO A 52 -26.14 -2.03 15.56
C PRO A 52 -25.68 -2.85 16.76
N THR A 53 -24.36 -2.81 17.03
CA THR A 53 -23.81 -3.45 18.21
C THR A 53 -24.07 -2.61 19.47
N PRO A 54 -24.00 -3.21 20.68
CA PRO A 54 -24.06 -2.46 21.92
C PRO A 54 -22.96 -1.42 22.12
N GLU A 55 -21.90 -1.48 21.30
CA GLU A 55 -20.73 -0.61 21.38
C GLU A 55 -20.88 0.71 20.60
N GLN A 56 -21.94 0.84 19.79
CA GLN A 56 -22.22 2.04 18.99
C GLN A 56 -22.33 3.30 19.87
N GLY A 57 -21.56 4.35 19.53
CA GLY A 57 -21.59 5.65 20.18
C GLY A 57 -21.17 5.63 21.67
N LYS A 58 -20.28 4.72 22.08
CA LYS A 58 -19.91 4.51 23.50
C LYS A 58 -18.51 4.98 23.88
N TYR A 59 -17.69 5.37 22.92
CA TYR A 59 -16.26 5.62 23.15
C TYR A 59 -15.91 7.09 23.11
N LEU A 60 -14.94 7.50 23.94
CA LEU A 60 -14.14 8.69 23.68
C LEU A 60 -12.99 8.29 22.77
N ILE A 61 -12.87 8.94 21.61
CA ILE A 61 -11.90 8.55 20.58
C ILE A 61 -10.77 9.56 20.48
N LEU A 62 -9.52 9.06 20.63
CA LEU A 62 -8.31 9.79 20.31
C LEU A 62 -7.77 9.26 18.98
N ASP A 63 -7.76 10.10 17.96
CA ASP A 63 -7.34 9.75 16.63
C ASP A 63 -6.01 10.41 16.24
N PHE A 64 -5.15 9.64 15.57
CA PHE A 64 -3.90 10.11 14.96
C PHE A 64 -3.86 9.70 13.49
N ASN A 65 -3.41 10.61 12.63
CA ASN A 65 -3.06 10.31 11.24
C ASN A 65 -1.64 10.82 10.96
N PHE A 66 -0.67 9.94 10.92
CA PHE A 66 0.74 10.33 10.82
C PHE A 66 1.19 10.83 9.44
N THR A 67 0.26 11.00 8.51
CA THR A 67 0.54 11.78 7.28
C THR A 67 0.90 13.25 7.60
N GLY A 68 0.39 13.79 8.71
CA GLY A 68 0.64 15.16 9.14
C GLY A 68 2.01 15.39 9.80
N VAL A 69 2.81 14.34 10.00
CA VAL A 69 4.16 14.45 10.58
C VAL A 69 5.19 14.78 9.51
N GLU A 70 6.07 15.76 9.79
CA GLU A 70 7.19 16.14 8.93
C GLU A 70 8.16 14.94 8.73
N LYS A 71 8.71 14.82 7.51
CA LYS A 71 9.54 13.68 7.11
C LYS A 71 11.04 14.00 7.09
N GLN A 72 11.41 15.23 7.31
CA GLN A 72 12.80 15.65 7.38
C GLN A 72 13.42 15.22 8.72
N VAL A 73 14.51 14.46 8.69
CA VAL A 73 15.14 13.83 9.87
C VAL A 73 15.38 14.83 11.01
N GLY A 74 15.85 16.06 10.72
CA GLY A 74 16.11 17.07 11.76
C GLY A 74 14.86 17.72 12.36
N LEU A 75 13.68 17.54 11.78
CA LEU A 75 12.43 18.18 12.20
C LEU A 75 11.35 17.18 12.63
N VAL A 76 11.52 15.90 12.30
CA VAL A 76 10.49 14.88 12.50
C VAL A 76 10.08 14.71 13.95
N GLN A 77 11.01 14.75 14.89
CA GLN A 77 10.73 14.55 16.32
C GLN A 77 9.88 15.69 16.88
N ASP A 78 10.25 16.93 16.60
CA ASP A 78 9.50 18.11 17.05
C ASP A 78 8.12 18.14 16.41
N SER A 79 8.05 17.91 15.09
CA SER A 79 6.78 17.83 14.37
C SER A 79 5.87 16.71 14.90
N PHE A 80 6.42 15.53 15.21
CA PHE A 80 5.66 14.45 15.82
C PHE A 80 5.12 14.83 17.19
N ASN A 81 5.98 15.40 18.04
CA ASN A 81 5.57 15.83 19.38
C ASN A 81 4.47 16.91 19.31
N ASP A 82 4.63 17.90 18.46
CA ASP A 82 3.65 18.99 18.29
C ASP A 82 2.33 18.45 17.73
N TYR A 83 2.39 17.63 16.68
CA TYR A 83 1.21 17.02 16.07
C TYR A 83 0.42 16.18 17.10
N CYS A 84 1.09 15.27 17.79
CA CYS A 84 0.42 14.41 18.78
C CYS A 84 -0.09 15.22 19.99
N SER A 85 0.67 16.23 20.44
CA SER A 85 0.24 17.11 21.54
C SER A 85 -1.04 17.86 21.19
N VAL A 86 -1.13 18.43 19.98
CA VAL A 86 -2.32 19.13 19.50
C VAL A 86 -3.55 18.21 19.49
N ARG A 87 -3.37 16.95 19.04
CA ARG A 87 -4.47 15.95 19.02
C ARG A 87 -4.92 15.57 20.43
N ILE A 88 -3.99 15.33 21.36
CA ILE A 88 -4.32 15.00 22.75
C ILE A 88 -4.95 16.20 23.46
N ASP A 89 -4.48 17.42 23.22
CA ASP A 89 -5.06 18.65 23.78
C ASP A 89 -6.49 18.87 23.26
N LYS A 90 -6.72 18.65 21.96
CA LYS A 90 -8.07 18.70 21.39
C LYS A 90 -8.99 17.68 22.06
N PHE A 91 -8.55 16.43 22.16
CA PHE A 91 -9.30 15.37 22.86
C PHE A 91 -9.67 15.79 24.30
N ALA A 92 -8.68 16.30 25.05
CA ALA A 92 -8.92 16.71 26.44
C ALA A 92 -9.94 17.86 26.55
N ARG A 93 -9.95 18.82 25.63
CA ARG A 93 -10.95 19.92 25.60
C ARG A 93 -12.33 19.41 25.18
N ASP A 94 -12.41 18.63 24.12
CA ASP A 94 -13.68 18.18 23.55
C ASP A 94 -14.44 17.23 24.52
N HIS A 95 -13.68 16.47 25.31
CA HIS A 95 -14.23 15.50 26.25
C HIS A 95 -14.16 15.93 27.73
N ALA A 96 -13.80 17.19 28.05
CA ALA A 96 -13.55 17.66 29.41
C ALA A 96 -14.68 17.31 30.40
N ALA A 97 -15.93 17.39 29.94
CA ALA A 97 -17.12 17.08 30.79
C ALA A 97 -17.33 15.56 31.02
N ARG A 98 -16.68 14.70 30.26
CA ARG A 98 -16.77 13.23 30.34
C ARG A 98 -15.54 12.58 30.96
N LEU A 99 -14.46 13.32 31.07
CA LEU A 99 -13.21 12.88 31.69
C LEU A 99 -13.29 13.01 33.22
N PRO A 100 -12.52 12.22 33.99
CA PRO A 100 -12.39 12.42 35.41
C PRO A 100 -11.98 13.85 35.77
N PRO A 101 -12.44 14.42 36.88
CA PRO A 101 -12.14 15.81 37.27
C PRO A 101 -10.65 16.10 37.30
N GLY A 102 -10.23 17.24 36.74
CA GLY A 102 -8.84 17.69 36.70
C GLY A 102 -7.98 17.09 35.53
N THR A 103 -8.48 16.06 34.82
CA THR A 103 -7.77 15.40 33.74
C THR A 103 -7.42 16.36 32.62
N ALA A 104 -8.38 17.12 32.09
CA ALA A 104 -8.16 18.03 30.98
C ALA A 104 -7.13 19.13 31.34
N GLU A 105 -7.23 19.68 32.56
CA GLU A 105 -6.31 20.73 33.02
C GLU A 105 -4.88 20.22 33.17
N ASP A 106 -4.70 19.00 33.68
CA ASP A 106 -3.38 18.38 33.86
C ASP A 106 -2.73 18.08 32.47
N ILE A 107 -3.48 17.56 31.53
CA ILE A 107 -3.02 17.28 30.18
C ILE A 107 -2.58 18.57 29.47
N LEU A 108 -3.40 19.63 29.52
CA LEU A 108 -3.11 20.91 28.84
C LEU A 108 -1.85 21.60 29.38
N LYS A 109 -1.45 21.35 30.65
CA LYS A 109 -0.23 21.86 31.25
C LYS A 109 1.01 21.01 30.96
N THR A 110 0.83 19.81 30.44
CA THR A 110 1.91 18.85 30.21
C THR A 110 2.64 19.16 28.90
N PRO A 111 3.99 19.21 28.84
CA PRO A 111 4.71 19.77 27.68
C PRO A 111 4.89 18.80 26.51
N SER A 112 4.99 17.48 26.73
CA SER A 112 5.29 16.50 25.67
C SER A 112 4.15 15.53 25.41
N CYS A 113 4.02 15.08 24.16
CA CYS A 113 2.95 14.16 23.77
C CYS A 113 3.00 12.83 24.54
N ASN A 114 4.18 12.26 24.78
CA ASN A 114 4.33 11.02 25.54
C ASN A 114 3.88 11.20 26.98
N ALA A 115 4.29 12.30 27.65
CA ALA A 115 3.85 12.61 29.00
C ALA A 115 2.34 12.89 29.05
N LYS A 116 1.76 13.55 28.05
CA LYS A 116 0.30 13.76 27.95
C LYS A 116 -0.44 12.42 27.86
N LEU A 117 0.04 11.51 27.01
CA LEU A 117 -0.55 10.18 26.85
C LEU A 117 -0.47 9.36 28.13
N ALA A 118 0.70 9.35 28.81
CA ALA A 118 0.90 8.68 30.08
C ALA A 118 -0.03 9.23 31.20
N ARG A 119 -0.21 10.56 31.27
CA ARG A 119 -1.14 11.18 32.24
C ARG A 119 -2.58 10.87 31.92
N LEU A 120 -2.98 10.95 30.64
CA LEU A 120 -4.32 10.57 30.22
C LEU A 120 -4.62 9.13 30.63
N ALA A 121 -3.70 8.20 30.32
CA ALA A 121 -3.82 6.82 30.73
C ALA A 121 -3.94 6.65 32.25
N THR A 122 -3.16 7.40 33.02
CA THR A 122 -3.20 7.37 34.50
C THR A 122 -4.54 7.84 35.03
N HIS A 123 -5.08 8.94 34.53
CA HIS A 123 -6.39 9.47 34.95
C HIS A 123 -7.57 8.56 34.56
N LEU A 124 -7.46 7.87 33.40
CA LEU A 124 -8.51 6.98 32.93
C LEU A 124 -8.47 5.58 33.56
N LYS A 125 -7.33 5.22 34.19
CA LYS A 125 -7.16 3.91 34.81
C LYS A 125 -8.19 3.68 35.93
N GLY A 126 -8.96 2.58 35.80
CA GLY A 126 -10.02 2.24 36.76
C GLY A 126 -11.24 3.15 36.69
N SER A 127 -11.38 4.02 35.70
CA SER A 127 -12.59 4.79 35.43
C SER A 127 -13.57 4.00 34.55
N ASP A 128 -14.86 4.42 34.55
CA ASP A 128 -15.87 3.84 33.67
C ASP A 128 -15.81 4.38 32.21
N VAL A 129 -14.79 5.18 31.88
CA VAL A 129 -14.62 5.78 30.56
C VAL A 129 -14.18 4.72 29.58
N ARG A 130 -14.94 4.53 28.50
CA ARG A 130 -14.54 3.70 27.38
C ARG A 130 -13.68 4.54 26.46
N PHE A 131 -12.41 4.21 26.36
CA PHE A 131 -11.43 4.96 25.60
C PHE A 131 -10.85 4.12 24.44
N MET A 132 -10.96 4.64 23.23
CA MET A 132 -10.45 4.02 22.02
C MET A 132 -9.41 4.90 21.35
N VAL A 133 -8.35 4.27 20.85
CA VAL A 133 -7.31 4.94 20.06
C VAL A 133 -7.36 4.45 18.61
N LEU A 134 -7.39 5.38 17.68
CA LEU A 134 -7.31 5.12 16.24
C LEU A 134 -6.01 5.70 15.70
N ILE A 135 -5.23 4.89 14.97
CA ILE A 135 -3.98 5.33 14.33
C ILE A 135 -4.03 4.99 12.85
N ASP A 136 -4.09 6.03 12.00
CA ASP A 136 -4.01 5.89 10.55
C ASP A 136 -2.60 6.25 10.05
N GLU A 137 -2.17 5.57 8.96
CA GLU A 137 -0.88 5.79 8.30
C GLU A 137 0.31 5.73 9.28
N TYR A 138 0.28 4.75 10.22
CA TYR A 138 1.23 4.66 11.33
C TYR A 138 2.69 4.58 10.87
N ASP A 139 2.94 4.04 9.68
CA ASP A 139 4.26 3.82 9.10
C ASP A 139 4.64 4.86 8.01
N ASN A 140 3.87 5.93 7.85
CA ASN A 140 4.03 6.86 6.72
C ASN A 140 5.37 7.60 6.72
N PHE A 141 5.70 8.31 7.81
CA PHE A 141 6.94 9.10 7.88
C PHE A 141 8.16 8.20 8.07
N THR A 142 8.04 7.11 8.83
CA THR A 142 9.13 6.16 9.06
C THR A 142 9.56 5.44 7.78
N ASN A 143 8.60 4.99 6.98
CA ASN A 143 8.86 4.40 5.66
C ASN A 143 9.52 5.40 4.69
N THR A 144 9.17 6.70 4.79
CA THR A 144 9.81 7.72 3.96
C THR A 144 11.26 7.96 4.42
N ILE A 145 11.50 8.08 5.73
CA ILE A 145 12.83 8.24 6.27
C ILE A 145 13.71 7.01 5.96
N LEU A 146 13.18 5.81 6.08
CA LEU A 146 13.88 4.59 5.66
C LEU A 146 14.28 4.64 4.19
N ALA A 147 13.38 5.07 3.31
CA ALA A 147 13.62 5.13 1.88
C ALA A 147 14.58 6.25 1.42
N GLU A 148 14.58 7.39 2.10
CA GLU A 148 15.34 8.57 1.70
C GLU A 148 16.65 8.73 2.46
N ASN A 149 16.68 8.32 3.74
CA ASN A 149 17.80 8.55 4.66
C ASN A 149 18.48 7.26 5.16
N GLY A 150 17.89 6.10 4.86
CA GLY A 150 18.46 4.79 5.16
C GLY A 150 18.16 4.25 6.55
N VAL A 151 18.67 3.03 6.80
CA VAL A 151 18.39 2.25 8.03
C VAL A 151 18.90 2.96 9.29
N GLU A 152 20.01 3.69 9.24
CA GLU A 152 20.60 4.36 10.42
C GLU A 152 19.67 5.48 10.91
N ALA A 153 19.20 6.34 10.01
CA ALA A 153 18.26 7.40 10.34
C ALA A 153 16.93 6.84 10.85
N TYR A 154 16.42 5.78 10.22
CA TYR A 154 15.23 5.07 10.66
C TYR A 154 15.40 4.46 12.06
N ASN A 155 16.54 3.81 12.35
CA ASN A 155 16.81 3.20 13.64
C ASN A 155 16.87 4.24 14.78
N ALA A 156 17.34 5.44 14.50
CA ALA A 156 17.35 6.53 15.50
C ALA A 156 15.93 6.90 15.99
N LEU A 157 14.89 6.65 15.19
CA LEU A 157 13.48 6.90 15.53
C LEU A 157 12.84 5.71 16.24
N CYS A 158 13.12 4.49 15.76
CA CYS A 158 12.37 3.28 16.06
C CYS A 158 13.07 2.36 17.07
N HIS A 159 14.33 2.59 17.37
CA HIS A 159 15.11 1.76 18.31
C HIS A 159 15.69 2.56 19.49
N GLY A 160 16.17 1.85 20.53
CA GLY A 160 16.79 2.45 21.70
C GLY A 160 15.90 3.49 22.38
N GLU A 161 16.40 4.73 22.48
CA GLU A 161 15.72 5.89 23.04
C GLU A 161 14.92 6.69 22.01
N GLY A 162 14.65 6.13 20.83
CA GLY A 162 13.91 6.79 19.75
C GLY A 162 12.50 7.23 20.19
N PHE A 163 12.12 8.46 19.84
CA PHE A 163 10.86 9.06 20.30
C PHE A 163 9.63 8.28 19.88
N PHE A 164 9.67 7.67 18.70
CA PHE A 164 8.55 6.90 18.17
C PHE A 164 8.38 5.59 18.94
N LYS A 165 9.47 4.93 19.30
CA LYS A 165 9.45 3.78 20.19
C LYS A 165 8.88 4.13 21.57
N GLN A 166 9.26 5.28 22.12
CA GLN A 166 8.74 5.74 23.42
C GLN A 166 7.22 5.96 23.35
N PHE A 167 6.70 6.56 22.27
CA PHE A 167 5.27 6.73 22.08
C PHE A 167 4.51 5.38 22.10
N PHE A 168 5.00 4.39 21.37
CA PHE A 168 4.38 3.06 21.36
C PHE A 168 4.55 2.31 22.70
N ASN A 169 5.61 2.56 23.44
CA ASN A 169 5.76 2.02 24.80
C ASN A 169 4.69 2.59 25.75
N GLU A 170 4.41 3.90 25.70
CA GLU A 170 3.31 4.49 26.49
C GLU A 170 1.95 3.93 26.09
N LEU A 171 1.72 3.75 24.78
CA LEU A 171 0.49 3.13 24.28
C LEU A 171 0.37 1.67 24.78
N LYS A 172 1.47 0.90 24.76
CA LYS A 172 1.53 -0.46 25.30
C LYS A 172 1.18 -0.53 26.78
N LEU A 173 1.74 0.39 27.58
CA LEU A 173 1.40 0.46 29.00
C LEU A 173 -0.09 0.77 29.21
N ALA A 174 -0.67 1.64 28.38
CA ALA A 174 -2.06 2.00 28.43
C ALA A 174 -3.04 0.88 27.98
N THR A 175 -2.54 -0.17 27.31
CA THR A 175 -3.34 -1.34 26.88
C THR A 175 -3.12 -2.57 27.79
N THR A 176 -2.31 -2.46 28.84
CA THR A 176 -1.90 -3.60 29.68
C THR A 176 -2.63 -3.62 31.01
N GLY A 177 -3.10 -4.80 31.42
CA GLY A 177 -3.75 -5.03 32.72
C GLY A 177 -5.28 -5.14 32.61
N SER A 178 -5.91 -5.60 33.70
CA SER A 178 -7.36 -5.77 33.76
C SER A 178 -8.15 -4.46 33.85
N ASP A 179 -7.47 -3.39 34.23
CA ASP A 179 -7.97 -2.02 34.36
C ASP A 179 -7.33 -1.08 33.31
N ALA A 180 -6.92 -1.66 32.17
CA ALA A 180 -6.29 -0.93 31.07
C ALA A 180 -7.18 0.24 30.59
N PRO A 181 -6.66 1.47 30.56
CA PRO A 181 -7.44 2.64 30.16
C PRO A 181 -7.84 2.62 28.68
N VAL A 182 -6.96 2.13 27.80
CA VAL A 182 -7.30 1.93 26.38
C VAL A 182 -8.02 0.61 26.23
N THR A 183 -9.33 0.69 26.00
CA THR A 183 -10.20 -0.50 25.88
C THR A 183 -10.25 -1.05 24.47
N ARG A 184 -10.01 -0.20 23.45
CA ARG A 184 -9.88 -0.58 22.04
C ARG A 184 -8.78 0.21 21.35
N LEU A 185 -8.07 -0.47 20.44
CA LEU A 185 -7.03 0.11 19.61
C LEU A 185 -7.17 -0.41 18.17
N PHE A 186 -7.16 0.51 17.21
CA PHE A 186 -7.10 0.16 15.79
C PHE A 186 -5.95 0.91 15.12
N ILE A 187 -5.00 0.15 14.56
CA ILE A 187 -3.84 0.69 13.85
C ILE A 187 -3.92 0.27 12.39
N THR A 188 -3.73 1.22 11.47
CA THR A 188 -3.64 0.91 10.05
C THR A 188 -2.47 1.63 9.38
N GLY A 189 -1.95 0.99 8.33
CA GLY A 189 -0.82 1.43 7.54
C GLY A 189 -0.62 0.53 6.34
N VAL A 190 0.60 0.49 5.82
CA VAL A 190 0.96 -0.29 4.64
C VAL A 190 1.79 -1.52 4.99
N THR A 191 2.83 -1.38 5.82
CA THR A 191 3.80 -2.44 6.09
C THR A 191 3.90 -2.79 7.57
N PRO A 192 4.29 -4.01 7.98
CA PRO A 192 4.45 -4.38 9.38
C PRO A 192 5.77 -3.91 9.99
N ILE A 193 6.76 -3.48 9.20
CA ILE A 193 8.16 -3.24 9.61
C ILE A 193 8.26 -2.33 10.82
N THR A 194 7.66 -1.16 10.74
CA THR A 194 7.79 -0.14 11.77
C THR A 194 7.23 -0.60 13.11
N LEU A 195 6.11 -1.32 13.11
CA LEU A 195 5.52 -1.79 14.37
C LEU A 195 6.42 -2.82 15.04
N ASP A 196 7.01 -3.73 14.29
CA ASP A 196 7.93 -4.75 14.80
C ASP A 196 9.19 -4.11 15.42
N ASP A 197 9.72 -3.07 14.79
CA ASP A 197 10.90 -2.34 15.29
C ASP A 197 10.62 -1.50 16.53
N VAL A 198 9.51 -0.74 16.57
CA VAL A 198 9.20 0.14 17.72
C VAL A 198 8.74 -0.64 18.94
N THR A 199 8.22 -1.85 18.76
CA THR A 199 7.52 -2.54 19.84
C THR A 199 8.30 -3.70 20.43
N SER A 200 9.41 -4.16 19.81
CA SER A 200 10.24 -5.30 20.26
C SER A 200 9.39 -6.43 20.86
N GLY A 201 8.37 -6.88 20.10
CA GLY A 201 7.38 -7.85 20.56
C GLY A 201 6.09 -7.21 21.06
N PHE A 202 5.54 -6.24 20.33
CA PHE A 202 4.19 -5.70 20.54
C PHE A 202 3.15 -6.76 20.18
N ASN A 203 3.04 -7.75 21.04
CA ASN A 203 2.10 -8.85 20.89
C ASN A 203 0.66 -8.44 21.32
N ILE A 204 0.36 -7.13 21.37
CA ILE A 204 -0.93 -6.64 21.90
C ILE A 204 -1.94 -6.53 20.77
N ALA A 205 -1.54 -6.04 19.59
CA ALA A 205 -2.44 -5.91 18.45
C ALA A 205 -2.40 -7.18 17.58
N ALA A 206 -3.55 -7.80 17.39
CA ALA A 206 -3.70 -8.89 16.43
C ALA A 206 -3.66 -8.34 15.00
N ASN A 207 -2.77 -8.90 14.17
CA ASN A 207 -2.71 -8.57 12.75
C ASN A 207 -3.80 -9.34 11.99
N LEU A 208 -4.86 -8.63 11.61
CA LEU A 208 -5.99 -9.21 10.87
C LEU A 208 -5.80 -9.14 9.34
N SER A 209 -4.69 -8.59 8.87
CA SER A 209 -4.47 -8.27 7.44
C SER A 209 -4.57 -9.48 6.51
N MET A 210 -4.13 -10.65 6.96
CA MET A 210 -4.11 -11.88 6.18
C MET A 210 -5.15 -12.92 6.62
N GLN A 211 -6.07 -12.54 7.52
CA GLN A 211 -7.16 -13.44 7.91
C GLN A 211 -8.20 -13.52 6.79
N PRO A 212 -8.71 -14.70 6.44
CA PRO A 212 -9.68 -14.88 5.35
C PRO A 212 -10.94 -14.01 5.49
N SER A 213 -11.49 -13.89 6.70
CA SER A 213 -12.68 -13.08 6.99
C SER A 213 -12.48 -11.55 6.81
N PHE A 214 -11.23 -11.10 6.72
CA PHE A 214 -10.88 -9.69 6.49
C PHE A 214 -10.26 -9.43 5.12
N SER A 215 -10.18 -10.43 4.25
CA SER A 215 -9.52 -10.30 2.95
C SER A 215 -10.22 -9.31 2.03
N ASP A 216 -11.54 -9.34 1.98
CA ASP A 216 -12.43 -8.46 1.21
C ASP A 216 -13.02 -7.31 2.03
N PHE A 217 -12.48 -7.07 3.24
CA PHE A 217 -12.93 -5.99 4.12
C PHE A 217 -12.72 -4.60 3.52
N LEU A 218 -11.70 -4.41 2.70
CA LEU A 218 -11.46 -3.24 1.86
C LEU A 218 -11.14 -3.67 0.43
N GLY A 219 -11.66 -2.91 -0.51
CA GLY A 219 -11.65 -3.21 -1.94
C GLY A 219 -13.07 -3.35 -2.47
N PHE A 220 -13.23 -3.44 -3.77
CA PHE A 220 -14.50 -3.81 -4.40
C PHE A 220 -14.40 -5.24 -4.91
N THR A 221 -15.35 -6.08 -4.52
CA THR A 221 -15.55 -7.41 -5.12
C THR A 221 -16.13 -7.29 -6.52
N HIS A 222 -16.13 -8.38 -7.29
CA HIS A 222 -16.79 -8.41 -8.59
C HIS A 222 -18.30 -8.10 -8.49
N ASP A 223 -18.95 -8.55 -7.43
CA ASP A 223 -20.38 -8.28 -7.20
C ASP A 223 -20.61 -6.79 -6.91
N ASP A 224 -19.75 -6.14 -6.13
CA ASP A 224 -19.80 -4.69 -5.91
C ASP A 224 -19.62 -3.90 -7.21
N LEU A 225 -18.66 -4.31 -8.06
CA LEU A 225 -18.45 -3.69 -9.37
C LEU A 225 -19.68 -3.84 -10.26
N ARG A 226 -20.25 -5.02 -10.33
CA ARG A 226 -21.47 -5.28 -11.12
C ARG A 226 -22.65 -4.45 -10.63
N ALA A 227 -22.87 -4.40 -9.32
CA ALA A 227 -23.92 -3.58 -8.70
C ALA A 227 -23.72 -2.09 -8.98
N MET A 228 -22.49 -1.60 -8.86
CA MET A 228 -22.11 -0.21 -9.15
C MET A 228 -22.36 0.14 -10.63
N LEU A 229 -21.91 -0.69 -11.57
CA LEU A 229 -22.10 -0.47 -13.01
C LEU A 229 -23.59 -0.48 -13.39
N ALA A 230 -24.37 -1.40 -12.87
CA ALA A 230 -25.82 -1.46 -13.08
C ALA A 230 -26.53 -0.21 -12.53
N HIS A 231 -26.10 0.31 -11.38
CA HIS A 231 -26.60 1.56 -10.81
C HIS A 231 -26.30 2.76 -11.73
N TYR A 232 -25.04 2.92 -12.13
CA TYR A 232 -24.63 4.05 -12.96
C TYR A 232 -25.20 4.00 -14.38
N ARG A 233 -25.39 2.82 -14.95
CA ARG A 233 -26.07 2.67 -16.24
C ARG A 233 -27.48 3.27 -16.23
N LYS A 234 -28.18 3.14 -15.10
CA LYS A 234 -29.52 3.75 -14.94
C LYS A 234 -29.44 5.25 -14.70
N ALA A 235 -28.43 5.73 -13.99
CA ALA A 235 -28.30 7.11 -13.52
C ALA A 235 -27.54 8.04 -14.50
N ALA A 236 -26.67 7.50 -15.36
CA ALA A 236 -25.69 8.29 -16.12
C ALA A 236 -26.29 9.08 -17.31
N GLY A 237 -27.51 8.78 -17.76
CA GLY A 237 -28.15 9.44 -18.90
C GLY A 237 -27.50 9.16 -20.27
N PHE A 238 -26.61 8.17 -20.36
CA PHE A 238 -26.04 7.63 -21.61
C PHE A 238 -25.88 6.12 -21.53
N ALA A 239 -25.93 5.46 -22.70
CA ALA A 239 -25.75 4.03 -22.78
C ALA A 239 -24.26 3.66 -22.86
N PHE A 240 -23.86 2.62 -22.13
CA PHE A 240 -22.53 2.02 -22.22
C PHE A 240 -22.61 0.49 -22.04
N GLY A 241 -21.61 -0.22 -22.55
CA GLY A 241 -21.51 -1.67 -22.39
C GLY A 241 -20.93 -2.02 -21.02
N GLU A 242 -21.77 -2.47 -20.08
CA GLU A 242 -21.35 -2.84 -18.72
C GLU A 242 -20.19 -3.85 -18.73
N ASP A 243 -20.26 -4.88 -19.58
CA ASP A 243 -19.23 -5.92 -19.65
C ASP A 243 -17.88 -5.40 -20.16
N ALA A 244 -17.88 -4.43 -21.08
CA ALA A 244 -16.63 -3.83 -21.56
C ALA A 244 -15.96 -3.03 -20.44
N VAL A 245 -16.74 -2.18 -19.76
CA VAL A 245 -16.23 -1.40 -18.61
C VAL A 245 -15.77 -2.31 -17.48
N PHE A 246 -16.54 -3.36 -17.16
CA PHE A 246 -16.19 -4.35 -16.15
C PHE A 246 -14.85 -5.03 -16.46
N ARG A 247 -14.66 -5.53 -17.70
CA ARG A 247 -13.38 -6.15 -18.10
C ARG A 247 -12.21 -5.18 -17.99
N THR A 248 -12.40 -3.91 -18.35
CA THR A 248 -11.35 -2.88 -18.19
C THR A 248 -11.01 -2.69 -16.73
N LEU A 249 -11.99 -2.53 -15.83
CA LEU A 249 -11.74 -2.38 -14.39
C LEU A 249 -11.02 -3.58 -13.80
N VAL A 250 -11.41 -4.79 -14.17
CA VAL A 250 -10.77 -6.03 -13.71
C VAL A 250 -9.33 -6.10 -14.22
N ALA A 251 -9.08 -5.91 -15.51
CA ALA A 251 -7.72 -6.00 -16.06
C ALA A 251 -6.73 -5.00 -15.43
N TRP A 252 -7.22 -3.80 -15.08
CA TRP A 252 -6.36 -2.73 -14.59
C TRP A 252 -6.28 -2.60 -13.07
N TYR A 253 -7.29 -3.01 -12.29
CA TYR A 253 -7.38 -2.66 -10.87
C TYR A 253 -7.70 -3.83 -9.93
N ASP A 254 -7.92 -5.04 -10.46
CA ASP A 254 -8.33 -6.23 -9.71
C ASP A 254 -7.16 -7.17 -9.36
N HIS A 255 -7.52 -8.39 -9.00
CA HIS A 255 -6.64 -9.52 -8.65
C HIS A 255 -5.83 -9.33 -7.37
N TYR A 256 -6.22 -8.39 -6.50
CA TYR A 256 -5.65 -8.34 -5.16
C TYR A 256 -6.33 -9.38 -4.27
N ARG A 257 -5.52 -10.28 -3.73
CA ARG A 257 -5.97 -11.30 -2.78
C ARG A 257 -5.04 -11.30 -1.58
N PHE A 258 -5.62 -11.12 -0.38
CA PHE A 258 -4.87 -10.98 0.86
C PHE A 258 -4.85 -12.23 1.73
N ALA A 259 -5.65 -13.25 1.41
CA ALA A 259 -5.59 -14.58 2.00
C ALA A 259 -5.79 -15.63 0.91
N ALA A 260 -5.16 -16.80 1.06
CA ALA A 260 -5.07 -17.78 -0.01
C ALA A 260 -6.40 -18.35 -0.49
N ASP A 261 -7.39 -18.43 0.41
CA ASP A 261 -8.72 -19.02 0.14
C ASP A 261 -9.81 -17.93 0.08
N ALA A 262 -9.44 -16.67 -0.18
CA ALA A 262 -10.34 -15.53 -0.19
C ALA A 262 -10.64 -15.02 -1.60
N HIS A 263 -11.64 -14.14 -1.70
CA HIS A 263 -12.02 -13.46 -2.95
C HIS A 263 -10.95 -12.44 -3.38
N GLU A 264 -10.91 -12.20 -4.67
CA GLU A 264 -10.14 -11.09 -5.25
C GLU A 264 -10.94 -9.79 -5.10
N VAL A 265 -10.20 -8.69 -4.96
CA VAL A 265 -10.78 -7.35 -4.81
C VAL A 265 -10.04 -6.35 -5.68
N CYS A 266 -10.78 -5.39 -6.21
CA CYS A 266 -10.26 -4.24 -6.92
C CYS A 266 -9.83 -3.13 -5.96
N ASN A 267 -8.82 -2.36 -6.36
CA ASN A 267 -8.40 -1.16 -5.63
C ASN A 267 -9.50 -0.08 -5.66
N THR A 268 -10.04 0.24 -4.49
CA THR A 268 -11.20 1.13 -4.32
C THR A 268 -11.02 2.50 -4.97
N THR A 269 -9.89 3.16 -4.69
CA THR A 269 -9.68 4.54 -5.16
C THR A 269 -9.47 4.62 -6.66
N LEU A 270 -8.79 3.61 -7.25
CA LEU A 270 -8.55 3.56 -8.69
C LEU A 270 -9.86 3.33 -9.46
N VAL A 271 -10.69 2.41 -8.98
CA VAL A 271 -12.04 2.17 -9.54
C VAL A 271 -12.88 3.44 -9.48
N LEU A 272 -12.94 4.11 -8.33
CA LEU A 272 -13.74 5.34 -8.18
C LEU A 272 -13.21 6.48 -9.04
N ALA A 273 -11.89 6.62 -9.17
CA ALA A 273 -11.28 7.63 -10.05
C ALA A 273 -11.61 7.37 -11.52
N PHE A 274 -11.49 6.09 -11.96
CA PHE A 274 -11.90 5.68 -13.29
C PHE A 274 -13.39 6.00 -13.54
N MET A 275 -14.28 5.56 -12.66
CA MET A 275 -15.72 5.75 -12.81
C MET A 275 -16.10 7.22 -12.85
N ARG A 276 -15.47 8.06 -12.01
CA ARG A 276 -15.71 9.51 -12.05
C ARG A 276 -15.35 10.11 -13.42
N TYR A 277 -14.18 9.80 -13.95
CA TYR A 277 -13.76 10.25 -15.27
C TYR A 277 -14.69 9.74 -16.36
N PHE A 278 -14.97 8.42 -16.36
CA PHE A 278 -15.83 7.76 -17.34
C PHE A 278 -17.24 8.37 -17.41
N LEU A 279 -17.83 8.67 -16.26
CA LEU A 279 -19.17 9.28 -16.19
C LEU A 279 -19.17 10.74 -16.66
N GLN A 280 -18.08 11.49 -16.41
CA GLN A 280 -17.95 12.88 -16.84
C GLN A 280 -17.65 13.01 -18.33
N GLU A 281 -16.64 12.28 -18.80
CA GLU A 281 -16.13 12.38 -20.19
C GLU A 281 -16.82 11.43 -21.16
N ARG A 282 -17.60 10.47 -20.67
CA ARG A 282 -18.31 9.44 -21.44
C ARG A 282 -17.40 8.56 -22.30
N ARG A 283 -16.14 8.43 -21.89
CA ARG A 283 -15.12 7.59 -22.52
C ARG A 283 -14.17 7.02 -21.48
N VAL A 284 -13.50 5.94 -21.84
CA VAL A 284 -12.45 5.33 -21.02
C VAL A 284 -11.27 6.32 -20.90
N PRO A 285 -10.64 6.48 -19.71
CA PRO A 285 -9.44 7.31 -19.57
C PRO A 285 -8.31 6.84 -20.51
N GLU A 286 -7.61 7.77 -21.13
CA GLU A 286 -6.43 7.46 -21.95
C GLU A 286 -5.26 6.91 -21.10
N HIS A 287 -5.15 7.40 -19.85
CA HIS A 287 -4.16 6.94 -18.88
C HIS A 287 -4.87 6.26 -17.71
N LEU A 288 -4.72 4.95 -17.65
CA LEU A 288 -5.33 4.10 -16.61
C LEU A 288 -4.43 3.94 -15.37
N VAL A 289 -3.14 4.27 -15.48
CA VAL A 289 -2.18 4.26 -14.37
C VAL A 289 -2.26 5.56 -13.58
N ASP A 290 -2.41 5.46 -12.27
CA ASP A 290 -2.37 6.62 -11.38
C ASP A 290 -0.95 7.16 -11.24
N LYS A 291 -0.75 8.44 -11.58
CA LYS A 291 0.55 9.13 -11.45
C LYS A 291 1.12 9.12 -10.01
N ASN A 292 0.29 8.92 -9.00
CA ASN A 292 0.72 8.89 -7.61
C ASN A 292 1.26 7.51 -7.14
N LEU A 293 1.22 6.46 -7.96
CA LEU A 293 1.99 5.23 -7.74
C LEU A 293 3.50 5.50 -7.71
N ARG A 294 3.95 6.58 -8.34
CA ARG A 294 5.35 7.04 -8.30
C ARG A 294 5.90 7.29 -6.88
N THR A 295 5.04 7.53 -5.89
CA THR A 295 5.49 7.73 -4.50
C THR A 295 6.11 6.46 -3.90
N ASP A 296 5.75 5.28 -4.39
CA ASP A 296 6.31 4.02 -3.91
C ASP A 296 7.63 3.66 -4.62
N TYR A 297 7.94 4.33 -5.74
CA TYR A 297 9.20 4.18 -6.46
C TYR A 297 10.44 4.40 -5.58
N ALA A 298 10.48 5.50 -4.82
CA ALA A 298 11.62 5.81 -3.95
C ALA A 298 11.86 4.72 -2.89
N LYS A 299 10.78 4.14 -2.36
CA LYS A 299 10.85 3.06 -1.37
C LYS A 299 11.41 1.77 -1.96
N ILE A 300 10.90 1.36 -3.13
CA ILE A 300 11.39 0.16 -3.81
C ILE A 300 12.82 0.36 -4.27
N ARG A 301 13.15 1.54 -4.79
CA ARG A 301 14.50 1.90 -5.17
C ARG A 301 15.48 1.71 -4.02
N TYR A 302 15.15 2.24 -2.83
CA TYR A 302 15.99 2.04 -1.63
C TYR A 302 16.20 0.55 -1.33
N LEU A 303 15.15 -0.27 -1.45
CA LEU A 303 15.19 -1.70 -1.13
C LEU A 303 16.04 -2.52 -2.10
N VAL A 304 16.11 -2.12 -3.36
CA VAL A 304 16.91 -2.82 -4.38
C VAL A 304 18.31 -2.25 -4.55
N THR A 305 18.59 -1.09 -3.95
CA THR A 305 19.89 -0.43 -4.03
C THR A 305 20.41 -0.09 -2.62
N VAL A 306 21.63 -0.52 -2.30
CA VAL A 306 22.33 -0.15 -1.08
C VAL A 306 23.62 0.56 -1.47
N ASN A 307 23.86 1.77 -0.96
CA ASN A 307 25.04 2.57 -1.29
C ASN A 307 25.25 2.76 -2.80
N ARG A 308 24.17 2.97 -3.56
CA ARG A 308 24.16 3.07 -5.02
C ARG A 308 24.69 1.80 -5.73
N ARG A 309 24.52 0.64 -5.12
CA ARG A 309 24.83 -0.66 -5.72
C ARG A 309 23.58 -1.52 -5.71
N ILE A 310 23.33 -2.23 -6.82
CA ILE A 310 22.27 -3.23 -6.92
C ILE A 310 22.58 -4.38 -5.96
N ASN A 311 21.58 -4.80 -5.20
CA ASN A 311 21.69 -5.90 -4.24
C ASN A 311 20.89 -7.13 -4.71
N GLY A 312 20.93 -8.22 -3.93
CA GLY A 312 20.21 -9.45 -4.24
C GLY A 312 18.69 -9.31 -4.39
N ASN A 313 18.08 -8.27 -3.80
CA ASN A 313 16.66 -8.00 -3.96
C ASN A 313 16.30 -7.54 -5.38
N TYR A 314 17.23 -6.86 -6.07
CA TYR A 314 17.03 -6.49 -7.46
C TYR A 314 16.97 -7.73 -8.35
N HIS A 315 17.92 -8.66 -8.21
CA HIS A 315 17.89 -9.91 -8.96
C HIS A 315 16.61 -10.72 -8.66
N ARG A 316 16.16 -10.69 -7.41
CA ARG A 316 14.90 -11.32 -7.05
C ARG A 316 13.71 -10.67 -7.74
N LEU A 317 13.72 -9.35 -7.89
CA LEU A 317 12.68 -8.62 -8.63
C LEU A 317 12.72 -8.97 -10.13
N GLU A 318 13.91 -9.05 -10.74
CA GLU A 318 14.08 -9.52 -12.13
C GLU A 318 13.51 -10.93 -12.34
N GLU A 319 13.81 -11.87 -11.44
CA GLU A 319 13.24 -13.23 -11.47
C GLU A 319 11.71 -13.21 -11.39
N ILE A 320 11.14 -12.41 -10.46
CA ILE A 320 9.69 -12.28 -10.30
C ILE A 320 9.04 -11.77 -11.59
N ILE A 321 9.67 -10.84 -12.28
CA ILE A 321 9.16 -10.28 -13.54
C ILE A 321 9.25 -11.32 -14.66
N ALA A 322 10.39 -11.99 -14.77
CA ALA A 322 10.63 -13.01 -15.80
C ALA A 322 9.64 -14.20 -15.66
N GLU A 323 9.36 -14.63 -14.43
CA GLU A 323 8.47 -15.76 -14.15
C GLU A 323 7.01 -15.34 -13.89
N LYS A 324 6.69 -14.05 -14.09
CA LYS A 324 5.37 -13.44 -13.79
C LYS A 324 4.92 -13.71 -12.34
N GLY A 325 5.87 -13.89 -11.42
CA GLY A 325 5.61 -14.13 -10.00
C GLY A 325 6.65 -15.01 -9.33
N CYS A 326 6.39 -15.39 -8.07
CA CYS A 326 7.29 -16.26 -7.29
C CYS A 326 6.54 -17.09 -6.27
N THR A 327 7.23 -18.07 -5.68
CA THR A 327 6.71 -18.84 -4.54
C THR A 327 7.50 -18.45 -3.29
N ALA A 328 6.80 -17.93 -2.27
CA ALA A 328 7.42 -17.47 -1.03
C ALA A 328 6.52 -17.73 0.18
N ARG A 329 7.08 -17.55 1.37
CA ARG A 329 6.32 -17.37 2.60
C ARG A 329 6.07 -15.87 2.78
N ILE A 330 4.86 -15.47 3.16
CA ILE A 330 4.58 -14.09 3.56
C ILE A 330 4.83 -14.00 5.06
N GLU A 331 5.79 -13.16 5.43
CA GLU A 331 6.09 -12.84 6.82
C GLU A 331 5.20 -11.69 7.28
N ASP A 332 4.57 -11.84 8.43
CA ASP A 332 3.68 -10.85 9.04
C ASP A 332 4.39 -9.93 10.04
N SER A 333 5.66 -10.21 10.32
CA SER A 333 6.52 -9.50 11.26
C SER A 333 8.00 -9.65 10.86
N PHE A 334 8.68 -8.54 10.60
CA PHE A 334 10.12 -8.51 10.31
C PHE A 334 10.69 -7.10 10.47
N GLN A 335 11.97 -7.01 10.83
CA GLN A 335 12.66 -5.75 11.11
C GLN A 335 13.28 -5.14 9.85
N ALA A 336 13.47 -3.80 9.85
CA ALA A 336 14.09 -3.07 8.74
C ALA A 336 15.48 -3.61 8.36
N ARG A 337 16.29 -4.07 9.31
CA ARG A 337 17.60 -4.70 9.06
C ARG A 337 17.54 -6.03 8.32
N GLU A 338 16.38 -6.64 8.25
CA GLU A 338 16.17 -7.95 7.63
C GLU A 338 15.57 -7.88 6.22
N LEU A 339 15.42 -6.67 5.67
CA LEU A 339 14.83 -6.42 4.36
C LEU A 339 15.57 -7.05 3.17
N THR A 340 16.85 -7.41 3.37
CA THR A 340 17.64 -8.11 2.34
C THR A 340 17.43 -9.63 2.35
N LYS A 341 16.71 -10.19 3.32
CA LYS A 341 16.33 -11.60 3.32
C LYS A 341 15.23 -11.84 2.29
N GLY A 342 15.35 -12.91 1.48
CA GLY A 342 14.50 -13.14 0.31
C GLY A 342 13.00 -13.11 0.57
N ASP A 343 12.50 -13.85 1.57
CA ASP A 343 11.06 -13.91 1.87
C ASP A 343 10.54 -12.57 2.48
N ASN A 344 11.36 -11.81 3.23
CA ASN A 344 10.99 -10.49 3.76
C ASN A 344 10.83 -9.46 2.65
N PHE A 345 11.73 -9.47 1.66
CA PHE A 345 11.60 -8.60 0.50
C PHE A 345 10.33 -8.89 -0.31
N VAL A 346 10.05 -10.17 -0.56
CA VAL A 346 8.82 -10.59 -1.26
C VAL A 346 7.58 -10.23 -0.45
N SER A 347 7.61 -10.39 0.88
CA SER A 347 6.53 -9.98 1.78
C SER A 347 6.28 -8.47 1.67
N LEU A 348 7.34 -7.67 1.58
CA LEU A 348 7.20 -6.23 1.43
C LEU A 348 6.57 -5.84 0.09
N LEU A 349 6.94 -6.51 -1.01
CA LEU A 349 6.28 -6.31 -2.31
C LEU A 349 4.78 -6.64 -2.24
N PHE A 350 4.42 -7.69 -1.51
CA PHE A 350 3.01 -8.03 -1.24
C PHE A 350 2.30 -6.94 -0.45
N TYR A 351 2.87 -6.41 0.64
CA TYR A 351 2.27 -5.34 1.44
C TYR A 351 2.15 -4.02 0.68
N PHE A 352 3.06 -3.74 -0.26
CA PHE A 352 2.92 -2.61 -1.17
C PHE A 352 1.87 -2.82 -2.28
N GLY A 353 1.36 -4.05 -2.44
CA GLY A 353 0.41 -4.41 -3.48
C GLY A 353 1.05 -4.59 -4.86
N LEU A 354 2.36 -4.85 -4.91
CA LEU A 354 3.07 -5.18 -6.16
C LEU A 354 2.98 -6.67 -6.49
N LEU A 355 2.69 -7.47 -5.48
CA LEU A 355 2.37 -8.88 -5.61
C LEU A 355 1.06 -9.19 -4.89
N ALA A 356 0.33 -10.16 -5.40
CA ALA A 356 -0.89 -10.68 -4.78
C ALA A 356 -0.84 -12.21 -4.73
N ILE A 357 -1.59 -12.81 -3.81
CA ILE A 357 -1.67 -14.26 -3.66
C ILE A 357 -2.49 -14.83 -4.82
N GLU A 358 -1.89 -15.70 -5.63
CA GLU A 358 -2.62 -16.45 -6.67
C GLU A 358 -3.21 -17.75 -6.12
N ARG A 359 -2.39 -18.50 -5.40
CA ARG A 359 -2.79 -19.79 -4.84
C ARG A 359 -1.92 -20.23 -3.67
N LYS A 360 -2.47 -21.11 -2.83
CA LYS A 360 -1.73 -21.78 -1.76
C LYS A 360 -0.90 -22.94 -2.31
N THR A 361 0.29 -23.11 -1.78
CA THR A 361 1.15 -24.27 -1.97
C THR A 361 1.50 -24.88 -0.62
N THR A 362 2.22 -26.00 -0.59
CA THR A 362 2.58 -26.64 0.69
C THR A 362 3.49 -25.73 1.54
N GLY A 363 2.92 -25.08 2.56
CA GLY A 363 3.63 -24.20 3.50
C GLY A 363 4.08 -22.84 2.94
N ARG A 364 3.71 -22.51 1.69
CA ARG A 364 4.03 -21.26 0.99
C ARG A 364 2.83 -20.81 0.17
N VAL A 365 2.96 -19.66 -0.49
CA VAL A 365 1.99 -19.16 -1.47
C VAL A 365 2.68 -18.85 -2.79
N ARG A 366 1.99 -19.08 -3.90
CA ARG A 366 2.36 -18.51 -5.19
C ARG A 366 1.86 -17.08 -5.23
N LEU A 367 2.74 -16.16 -5.55
CA LEU A 367 2.48 -14.74 -5.70
C LEU A 367 2.70 -14.34 -7.16
N GLY A 368 1.80 -13.53 -7.70
CA GLY A 368 1.89 -12.97 -9.04
C GLY A 368 1.70 -11.45 -9.05
N ILE A 369 1.99 -10.82 -10.18
CA ILE A 369 1.72 -9.41 -10.41
C ILE A 369 0.20 -9.28 -10.64
N PRO A 370 -0.53 -8.49 -9.81
CA PRO A 370 -1.99 -8.58 -9.79
C PRO A 370 -2.67 -8.07 -11.07
N ASN A 371 -2.18 -6.99 -11.68
CA ASN A 371 -2.90 -6.33 -12.76
C ASN A 371 -2.00 -5.47 -13.64
N LEU A 372 -2.57 -4.92 -14.72
CA LEU A 372 -1.85 -4.09 -15.67
C LEU A 372 -1.29 -2.81 -15.06
N THR A 373 -1.95 -2.21 -14.07
CA THR A 373 -1.43 -1.02 -13.38
C THR A 373 -0.10 -1.31 -12.69
N VAL A 374 -0.01 -2.42 -11.96
CA VAL A 374 1.22 -2.83 -11.28
C VAL A 374 2.26 -3.29 -12.30
N GLN A 375 1.85 -3.98 -13.36
CA GLN A 375 2.77 -4.39 -14.43
C GLN A 375 3.42 -3.18 -15.11
N GLU A 376 2.65 -2.15 -15.46
CA GLU A 376 3.20 -0.91 -16.03
C GLU A 376 4.15 -0.20 -15.04
N PHE A 377 3.76 -0.16 -13.76
CA PHE A 377 4.61 0.41 -12.72
C PHE A 377 5.98 -0.30 -12.63
N ILE A 378 5.99 -1.63 -12.59
CA ILE A 378 7.22 -2.43 -12.51
C ILE A 378 8.07 -2.25 -13.76
N ASN A 379 7.45 -2.22 -14.94
CA ASN A 379 8.12 -2.00 -16.21
C ASN A 379 8.82 -0.62 -16.26
N ASP A 380 8.19 0.44 -15.74
CA ASP A 380 8.77 1.79 -15.63
C ASP A 380 9.90 1.87 -14.59
N PHE A 381 9.82 1.02 -13.54
CA PHE A 381 10.77 1.01 -12.43
C PHE A 381 12.16 0.49 -12.83
N ILE A 382 12.23 -0.63 -13.54
CA ILE A 382 13.46 -1.36 -13.82
C ILE A 382 14.51 -0.49 -14.54
N PRO A 383 14.22 0.15 -15.68
CA PRO A 383 15.20 0.99 -16.39
C PRO A 383 15.65 2.18 -15.56
N ARG A 384 14.73 2.84 -14.83
CA ARG A 384 15.10 3.96 -13.96
C ARG A 384 16.02 3.53 -12.82
N ALA A 385 15.86 2.33 -12.29
CA ALA A 385 16.77 1.81 -11.27
C ALA A 385 18.18 1.60 -11.85
N TYR A 386 18.31 1.18 -13.12
CA TYR A 386 19.59 1.10 -13.82
C TYR A 386 20.18 2.48 -14.10
N ASP A 387 19.38 3.42 -14.63
CA ASP A 387 19.84 4.79 -14.91
C ASP A 387 20.40 5.44 -13.64
N ASP A 388 19.69 5.30 -12.52
CA ASP A 388 20.04 5.88 -11.24
C ASP A 388 21.33 5.29 -10.62
N VAL A 389 21.55 3.99 -10.79
CA VAL A 389 22.68 3.26 -10.18
C VAL A 389 23.95 3.35 -11.03
N TYR A 390 23.79 3.21 -12.33
CA TYR A 390 24.93 3.08 -13.26
C TYR A 390 25.14 4.32 -14.12
N GLY A 391 24.22 5.31 -14.10
CA GLY A 391 24.27 6.49 -14.96
C GLY A 391 24.10 6.14 -16.43
N ILE A 392 23.33 5.09 -16.72
CA ILE A 392 23.07 4.58 -18.06
C ILE A 392 21.86 5.29 -18.63
N ASP A 393 21.94 5.80 -19.86
CA ASP A 393 20.78 6.29 -20.61
C ASP A 393 20.03 5.10 -21.21
N SER A 394 18.89 4.75 -20.62
CA SER A 394 18.03 3.65 -21.08
C SER A 394 17.39 3.87 -22.45
N ARG A 395 17.53 5.07 -23.04
CA ARG A 395 16.98 5.44 -24.36
C ARG A 395 15.52 5.05 -24.57
N VAL A 396 14.74 5.01 -23.49
CA VAL A 396 13.31 4.59 -23.51
C VAL A 396 12.52 5.42 -24.51
N TYR A 397 12.84 6.72 -24.64
CA TYR A 397 12.17 7.61 -25.59
C TYR A 397 12.47 7.22 -27.05
N ASP A 398 13.72 6.88 -27.36
CA ASP A 398 14.14 6.45 -28.72
C ASP A 398 13.50 5.10 -29.07
N ILE A 399 13.43 4.18 -28.09
CA ILE A 399 12.76 2.89 -28.24
C ILE A 399 11.27 3.09 -28.50
N ALA A 400 10.60 3.96 -27.73
CA ALA A 400 9.18 4.26 -27.90
C ALA A 400 8.92 4.80 -29.32
N ASN A 401 9.66 5.81 -29.76
CA ASN A 401 9.51 6.36 -31.10
C ASN A 401 9.74 5.30 -32.18
N GLY A 402 10.76 4.45 -32.01
CA GLY A 402 11.02 3.36 -32.95
C GLY A 402 9.90 2.33 -33.00
N LEU A 403 9.22 2.04 -31.90
CA LEU A 403 8.04 1.15 -31.88
C LEU A 403 6.82 1.79 -32.55
N TYR A 404 6.63 3.12 -32.43
CA TYR A 404 5.59 3.84 -33.16
C TYR A 404 5.89 3.89 -34.67
N ASP A 405 7.15 4.14 -35.08
CA ASP A 405 7.57 4.07 -36.50
C ASP A 405 7.33 2.65 -37.05
N PHE A 406 7.63 1.61 -36.26
CA PHE A 406 7.35 0.23 -36.63
C PHE A 406 5.85 -0.03 -36.85
N SER A 407 5.00 0.53 -36.00
CA SER A 407 3.55 0.37 -36.17
C SER A 407 2.98 1.12 -37.37
N ALA A 408 3.60 2.26 -37.75
CA ALA A 408 3.13 3.12 -38.81
C ALA A 408 3.58 2.67 -40.19
N ASP A 409 4.85 2.28 -40.34
CA ASP A 409 5.49 2.00 -41.65
C ASP A 409 6.27 0.68 -41.72
N GLY A 410 6.27 -0.10 -40.63
CA GLY A 410 6.96 -1.41 -40.56
C GLY A 410 8.47 -1.31 -40.33
N ASP A 411 9.03 -0.12 -40.03
CA ASP A 411 10.46 0.06 -39.75
C ASP A 411 10.81 -0.26 -38.28
N TRP A 412 11.21 -1.51 -38.03
CA TRP A 412 11.62 -1.99 -36.71
C TRP A 412 13.07 -1.65 -36.36
N HIS A 413 13.90 -1.20 -37.30
CA HIS A 413 15.34 -1.01 -37.12
C HIS A 413 15.67 0.02 -36.03
N LYS A 414 14.95 1.13 -35.98
CA LYS A 414 15.18 2.18 -34.97
C LYS A 414 14.94 1.67 -33.52
N ALA A 415 13.87 0.90 -33.31
CA ALA A 415 13.57 0.34 -32.00
C ALA A 415 14.66 -0.64 -31.55
N ILE A 416 15.05 -1.57 -32.43
CA ILE A 416 16.09 -2.57 -32.16
C ILE A 416 17.47 -1.93 -31.98
N ASP A 417 17.81 -0.95 -32.78
CA ASP A 417 19.08 -0.19 -32.65
C ASP A 417 19.15 0.54 -31.30
N ALA A 418 18.05 1.16 -30.84
CA ALA A 418 17.99 1.83 -29.56
C ALA A 418 18.11 0.82 -28.41
N VAL A 419 17.38 -0.31 -28.47
CA VAL A 419 17.47 -1.42 -27.50
C VAL A 419 18.89 -1.97 -27.45
N SER A 420 19.50 -2.28 -28.61
CA SER A 420 20.85 -2.84 -28.68
C SER A 420 21.88 -1.91 -28.05
N LYS A 421 21.82 -0.60 -28.34
CA LYS A 421 22.73 0.40 -27.75
C LYS A 421 22.55 0.48 -26.22
N SER A 422 21.31 0.45 -25.72
CA SER A 422 21.06 0.44 -24.29
C SER A 422 21.61 -0.81 -23.63
N VAL A 423 21.38 -1.98 -24.24
CA VAL A 423 21.90 -3.26 -23.76
C VAL A 423 23.43 -3.26 -23.77
N ASP A 424 24.08 -2.75 -24.82
CA ASP A 424 25.55 -2.62 -24.90
C ASP A 424 26.10 -1.74 -23.77
N GLU A 425 25.42 -0.65 -23.41
CA GLU A 425 25.82 0.22 -22.31
C GLU A 425 25.65 -0.50 -20.96
N TYR A 426 24.58 -1.23 -20.75
CA TYR A 426 24.38 -2.07 -19.57
C TYR A 426 25.48 -3.11 -19.39
N PHE A 427 25.92 -3.75 -20.47
CA PHE A 427 26.94 -4.79 -20.40
C PHE A 427 28.36 -4.25 -20.21
N LYS A 428 28.66 -3.06 -20.67
CA LYS A 428 29.97 -2.41 -20.43
C LYS A 428 30.24 -2.10 -18.97
N VAL A 429 29.17 -1.90 -18.17
CA VAL A 429 29.25 -1.56 -16.74
C VAL A 429 29.27 -2.81 -15.86
N ARG A 430 28.85 -3.95 -16.39
CA ARG A 430 28.81 -5.24 -15.68
C ARG A 430 29.95 -6.14 -16.14
N ASP A 431 30.99 -6.27 -15.32
CA ASP A 431 32.16 -7.15 -15.58
C ASP A 431 31.86 -8.65 -15.61
N ALA A 432 30.62 -9.08 -15.42
CA ALA A 432 30.21 -10.48 -15.49
C ALA A 432 28.71 -10.61 -15.71
N VAL A 433 28.26 -10.57 -16.95
CA VAL A 433 26.93 -11.05 -17.30
C VAL A 433 27.02 -12.48 -17.78
N GLU A 434 26.68 -13.41 -16.93
CA GLU A 434 26.53 -14.80 -17.29
C GLU A 434 25.09 -15.05 -17.73
N GLY A 435 24.88 -15.23 -19.06
CA GLY A 435 23.72 -15.90 -19.61
C GLY A 435 22.78 -15.07 -20.49
N GLU A 436 22.32 -15.70 -21.54
CA GLU A 436 21.32 -15.27 -22.53
C GLU A 436 20.04 -14.71 -21.90
N ARG A 437 19.59 -15.32 -20.81
CA ARG A 437 18.36 -14.95 -20.08
C ARG A 437 18.39 -13.53 -19.48
N VAL A 438 19.56 -13.06 -19.07
CA VAL A 438 19.72 -11.69 -18.54
C VAL A 438 19.60 -10.67 -19.66
N VAL A 439 20.13 -10.98 -20.85
CA VAL A 439 19.99 -10.15 -22.05
C VAL A 439 18.53 -10.06 -22.47
N GLN A 440 17.85 -11.19 -22.56
CA GLN A 440 16.42 -11.26 -22.89
C GLN A 440 15.57 -10.44 -21.91
N THR A 441 15.81 -10.60 -20.61
CA THR A 441 15.07 -9.86 -19.56
C THR A 441 15.29 -8.35 -19.70
N ALA A 442 16.52 -7.91 -19.91
CA ALA A 442 16.85 -6.50 -20.13
C ALA A 442 16.16 -5.94 -21.39
N MET A 443 16.24 -6.66 -22.51
CA MET A 443 15.59 -6.27 -23.77
C MET A 443 14.07 -6.20 -23.61
N CYS A 444 13.45 -7.21 -23.03
CA CYS A 444 12.01 -7.23 -22.78
C CYS A 444 11.57 -6.08 -21.87
N SER A 445 12.34 -5.79 -20.82
CA SER A 445 12.06 -4.68 -19.92
C SER A 445 12.10 -3.34 -20.63
N LEU A 446 13.13 -3.08 -21.43
CA LEU A 446 13.28 -1.85 -22.22
C LEU A 446 12.14 -1.68 -23.23
N LEU A 447 11.76 -2.73 -23.94
CA LEU A 447 10.65 -2.72 -24.88
C LEU A 447 9.30 -2.48 -24.20
N LYS A 448 9.06 -3.08 -23.02
CA LYS A 448 7.84 -2.89 -22.24
C LYS A 448 7.70 -1.46 -21.73
N VAL A 449 8.78 -0.89 -21.23
CA VAL A 449 8.80 0.49 -20.67
C VAL A 449 8.59 1.56 -21.74
N ALA A 450 8.98 1.29 -22.95
CA ALA A 450 8.78 2.21 -24.07
C ALA A 450 7.28 2.50 -24.37
N HIS A 451 6.35 1.78 -23.71
CA HIS A 451 4.89 1.97 -23.85
C HIS A 451 4.43 2.08 -25.33
N GLY A 452 5.05 1.29 -26.18
CA GLY A 452 4.70 1.24 -27.61
C GLY A 452 3.35 0.52 -27.86
N PRO A 453 2.91 0.48 -29.12
CA PRO A 453 1.63 -0.14 -29.50
C PRO A 453 1.65 -1.68 -29.47
N TYR A 454 2.64 -2.28 -28.80
CA TYR A 454 2.83 -3.72 -28.75
C TYR A 454 2.82 -4.26 -27.33
N ILE A 455 2.24 -5.47 -27.18
CA ILE A 455 2.44 -6.33 -26.01
C ILE A 455 3.73 -7.10 -26.22
N VAL A 456 4.66 -7.00 -25.26
CA VAL A 456 5.97 -7.66 -25.32
C VAL A 456 5.96 -8.87 -24.40
N ASP A 457 6.17 -10.04 -24.95
CA ASP A 457 6.31 -11.31 -24.21
C ASP A 457 7.61 -12.02 -24.57
N HIS A 458 8.13 -12.84 -23.66
CA HIS A 458 9.34 -13.65 -23.86
C HIS A 458 9.05 -15.14 -23.67
N GLU A 459 9.86 -15.98 -24.30
CA GLU A 459 9.77 -17.44 -24.25
C GLU A 459 8.36 -17.98 -24.56
N ILE A 460 7.77 -17.55 -25.68
CA ILE A 460 6.48 -18.09 -26.10
C ILE A 460 6.70 -19.40 -26.85
N GLU A 461 6.03 -20.47 -26.41
CA GLU A 461 6.00 -21.73 -27.13
C GLU A 461 5.25 -21.57 -28.46
N ALA A 462 5.94 -21.74 -29.56
CA ALA A 462 5.37 -21.78 -30.90
C ALA A 462 5.36 -23.23 -31.41
N SER A 463 4.57 -23.52 -32.43
CA SER A 463 4.34 -24.90 -32.94
C SER A 463 5.59 -25.70 -33.33
N ARG A 464 6.78 -25.11 -33.39
CA ARG A 464 8.07 -25.74 -33.73
C ARG A 464 9.27 -25.29 -32.88
N GLY A 465 9.04 -24.65 -31.73
CA GLY A 465 10.11 -24.13 -30.86
C GLY A 465 9.66 -22.99 -29.99
N PHE A 466 10.62 -22.30 -29.37
CA PHE A 466 10.36 -21.12 -28.55
C PHE A 466 10.72 -19.86 -29.32
N VAL A 467 9.96 -18.79 -29.09
CA VAL A 467 10.26 -17.44 -29.56
C VAL A 467 10.81 -16.65 -28.37
N ASP A 468 12.04 -16.15 -28.50
CA ASP A 468 12.74 -15.47 -27.41
C ASP A 468 12.03 -14.20 -26.97
N ILE A 469 11.60 -13.35 -27.91
CA ILE A 469 10.82 -12.13 -27.66
C ILE A 469 9.76 -12.00 -28.75
N SER A 470 8.52 -11.75 -28.36
CA SER A 470 7.43 -11.46 -29.29
C SER A 470 6.84 -10.07 -29.04
N LEU A 471 6.42 -9.45 -30.12
CA LEU A 471 5.73 -8.17 -30.15
C LEU A 471 4.33 -8.41 -30.77
N ALA A 472 3.29 -8.47 -29.96
CA ALA A 472 1.92 -8.61 -30.43
C ALA A 472 1.22 -7.24 -30.44
N PRO A 473 0.49 -6.84 -31.50
CA PRO A 473 -0.22 -5.56 -31.53
C PRO A 473 -1.24 -5.46 -30.40
N GLN A 474 -1.26 -4.33 -29.70
CA GLN A 474 -2.20 -4.05 -28.61
C GLN A 474 -3.48 -3.43 -29.18
N LEU A 475 -4.25 -4.20 -29.95
CA LEU A 475 -5.43 -3.74 -30.70
C LEU A 475 -6.57 -3.19 -29.84
N GLU A 476 -6.64 -3.58 -28.55
CA GLU A 476 -7.65 -3.01 -27.63
C GLU A 476 -7.35 -1.54 -27.28
N ARG A 477 -6.09 -1.16 -27.26
CA ARG A 477 -5.63 0.19 -26.94
C ARG A 477 -5.35 1.03 -28.20
N TYR A 478 -4.92 0.38 -29.28
CA TYR A 478 -4.57 0.97 -30.55
C TYR A 478 -5.27 0.18 -31.68
N PRO A 479 -6.55 0.47 -31.94
CA PRO A 479 -7.36 -0.31 -32.89
C PRO A 479 -7.07 -0.02 -34.36
N GLU A 480 -6.24 0.99 -34.70
CA GLU A 480 -5.93 1.40 -36.09
C GLU A 480 -4.67 0.74 -36.64
#